data_1a37f3bb6153f330c7f2125c3bcbf44e
#
_entry.id   1a37f3bb6153f330c7f2125c3bcbf44e
#
_cell.length_a   1.000
_cell.length_b   1.000
_cell.length_c   1.000
_cell.angle_alpha   90.00
_cell.angle_beta   90.00
_cell.angle_gamma   90.00
#
_symmetry.space_group_name_H-M   'P 1'
#
loop_
_entity.id
_entity.type
_entity.pdbx_description
1 polymer ?
#
loop_
_entity_poly.entity_id
_entity_poly.type
_entity_poly.pdbx_seq_one_letter_code
_entity_poly.pdbx_strand_id
1 'polypeptide(L)'
;FKGWGKQSKFVLKANWIDLTHARNVVSARIWGDIVKSRSGYANLPELLRTSPNQGAVDGFPVTIYGNGYYQGRYTLNIPKDKWMSNMDDSLDTHCILCGENYVSGCFRATANINGSDWTDELHDTVPASIKTRWNQCISFVMNSSDEEFKANLHNYFDVDSLIDYLLYGIESCGLDAF
;
A
#
# COMPACT_ATOMS: atom_id res chain seq x y z
N PHE A 1 1.01 18.63 10.35
CA PHE A 1 1.13 18.78 8.88
C PHE A 1 -0.18 18.35 8.23
N LYS A 2 -0.84 19.21 7.44
CA LYS A 2 -1.94 18.90 6.51
C LYS A 2 -3.02 17.91 7.01
N GLY A 3 -3.34 17.90 8.30
CA GLY A 3 -4.31 16.98 8.86
C GLY A 3 -3.80 15.56 9.11
N TRP A 4 -2.52 15.29 8.90
CA TRP A 4 -1.94 13.96 9.10
C TRP A 4 -1.84 13.51 10.56
N GLY A 5 -2.11 14.38 11.53
CA GLY A 5 -1.93 14.08 12.94
C GLY A 5 -0.47 14.21 13.41
N LYS A 6 -0.16 13.64 14.57
CA LYS A 6 1.20 13.63 15.13
C LYS A 6 1.99 12.47 14.57
N GLN A 7 3.20 12.75 14.07
CA GLN A 7 4.08 11.77 13.48
C GLN A 7 5.54 12.14 13.73
N SER A 8 6.36 11.13 13.98
CA SER A 8 7.81 11.29 14.21
C SER A 8 8.68 10.90 13.02
N LYS A 9 8.14 10.17 12.05
CA LYS A 9 8.88 9.69 10.88
C LYS A 9 8.32 10.31 9.60
N PHE A 10 9.22 10.74 8.72
CA PHE A 10 8.92 11.19 7.37
C PHE A 10 9.96 10.66 6.42
N VAL A 11 9.59 10.52 5.15
CA VAL A 11 10.50 10.07 4.09
C VAL A 11 10.73 11.20 3.11
N LEU A 12 12.00 11.52 2.85
CA LEU A 12 12.40 12.38 1.74
C LEU A 12 12.75 11.51 0.54
N LYS A 13 11.99 11.63 -0.54
CA LYS A 13 12.16 10.84 -1.75
C LYS A 13 12.65 11.70 -2.90
N ALA A 14 13.76 11.32 -3.50
CA ALA A 14 14.43 12.12 -4.54
C ALA A 14 13.71 12.07 -5.91
N ASN A 15 12.87 11.08 -6.22
CA ASN A 15 12.11 10.94 -7.48
C ASN A 15 12.87 11.44 -8.73
N TRP A 16 14.12 11.07 -8.88
CA TRP A 16 15.05 11.70 -9.82
C TRP A 16 14.64 11.58 -11.31
N ILE A 17 13.84 10.57 -11.66
CA ILE A 17 13.30 10.40 -13.02
C ILE A 17 12.14 11.38 -13.28
N ASP A 18 11.38 11.74 -12.24
CA ASP A 18 10.27 12.68 -12.35
C ASP A 18 10.73 14.11 -12.06
N LEU A 19 10.96 14.89 -13.08
CA LEU A 19 11.40 16.30 -12.98
C LEU A 19 10.40 17.18 -12.21
N THR A 20 9.13 16.80 -12.15
CA THR A 20 8.12 17.54 -11.37
C THR A 20 8.16 17.21 -9.88
N HIS A 21 8.71 16.05 -9.52
CA HIS A 21 8.66 15.45 -8.17
C HIS A 21 7.24 15.31 -7.60
N ALA A 22 6.23 15.20 -8.47
CA ALA A 22 4.84 15.22 -8.07
C ALA A 22 4.04 13.99 -8.50
N ARG A 23 4.49 13.23 -9.51
CA ARG A 23 3.73 12.11 -10.11
C ARG A 23 3.28 11.10 -9.05
N ASN A 24 4.19 10.59 -8.23
CA ASN A 24 3.86 9.58 -7.22
C ASN A 24 2.82 10.09 -6.19
N VAL A 25 2.94 11.36 -5.76
CA VAL A 25 2.01 11.95 -4.80
C VAL A 25 0.65 12.22 -5.44
N VAL A 26 0.63 12.71 -6.67
CA VAL A 26 -0.63 12.95 -7.41
C VAL A 26 -1.34 11.63 -7.65
N SER A 27 -0.61 10.60 -8.12
CA SER A 27 -1.15 9.25 -8.31
C SER A 27 -1.76 8.69 -7.02
N ALA A 28 -1.03 8.78 -5.91
CA ALA A 28 -1.52 8.30 -4.62
C ALA A 28 -2.77 9.05 -4.14
N ARG A 29 -2.88 10.36 -4.40
CA ARG A 29 -4.06 11.15 -4.06
C ARG A 29 -5.26 10.81 -4.93
N ILE A 30 -5.06 10.60 -6.23
CA ILE A 30 -6.11 10.12 -7.13
C ILE A 30 -6.66 8.79 -6.60
N TRP A 31 -5.78 7.87 -6.19
CA TRP A 31 -6.21 6.63 -5.55
C TRP A 31 -7.07 6.88 -4.31
N GLY A 32 -6.64 7.75 -3.41
CA GLY A 32 -7.42 8.11 -2.21
C GLY A 32 -8.79 8.70 -2.56
N ASP A 33 -8.90 9.48 -3.63
CA ASP A 33 -10.16 10.05 -4.10
C ASP A 33 -11.05 8.98 -4.76
N ILE A 34 -10.49 8.02 -5.49
CA ILE A 34 -11.22 6.84 -6.01
C ILE A 34 -11.85 6.08 -4.86
N VAL A 35 -11.09 5.74 -3.82
CA VAL A 35 -11.61 5.03 -2.64
C VAL A 35 -12.77 5.79 -1.98
N LYS A 36 -12.63 7.11 -1.82
CA LYS A 36 -13.70 7.96 -1.24
C LYS A 36 -14.95 8.02 -2.11
N SER A 37 -14.81 7.88 -3.42
CA SER A 37 -15.94 7.97 -4.37
C SER A 37 -16.80 6.71 -4.42
N ARG A 38 -16.37 5.60 -3.81
CA ARG A 38 -17.12 4.34 -3.78
C ARG A 38 -18.46 4.50 -3.09
N SER A 39 -19.52 3.94 -3.67
CA SER A 39 -20.85 3.90 -3.04
C SER A 39 -20.83 3.22 -1.66
N GLY A 40 -19.97 2.22 -1.49
CA GLY A 40 -19.75 1.48 -0.25
C GLY A 40 -18.76 2.13 0.73
N TYR A 41 -18.24 3.34 0.46
CA TYR A 41 -17.20 3.97 1.29
C TYR A 41 -17.52 3.99 2.79
N ALA A 42 -18.76 4.26 3.16
CA ALA A 42 -19.20 4.30 4.56
C ALA A 42 -19.04 2.95 5.28
N ASN A 43 -19.04 1.84 4.53
CA ASN A 43 -18.93 0.48 5.05
C ASN A 43 -17.46 -0.01 5.14
N LEU A 44 -16.52 0.75 4.58
CA LEU A 44 -15.11 0.43 4.73
C LEU A 44 -14.67 0.52 6.19
N PRO A 45 -13.64 -0.25 6.60
CA PRO A 45 -13.09 -0.17 7.95
C PRO A 45 -12.78 1.28 8.35
N GLU A 46 -13.13 1.65 9.58
CA GLU A 46 -12.88 2.99 10.11
C GLU A 46 -11.40 3.36 10.04
N LEU A 47 -10.50 2.42 10.31
CA LEU A 47 -9.06 2.59 10.19
C LEU A 47 -8.68 3.17 8.82
N LEU A 48 -9.22 2.58 7.75
CA LEU A 48 -8.95 3.01 6.39
C LEU A 48 -9.54 4.40 6.12
N ARG A 49 -10.82 4.62 6.50
CA ARG A 49 -11.53 5.89 6.26
C ARG A 49 -10.92 7.08 6.98
N THR A 50 -10.30 6.84 8.15
CA THR A 50 -9.66 7.88 8.97
C THR A 50 -8.16 8.01 8.74
N SER A 51 -7.57 7.14 7.91
CA SER A 51 -6.16 7.23 7.56
C SER A 51 -5.86 8.46 6.70
N PRO A 52 -4.61 8.94 6.65
CA PRO A 52 -4.26 10.18 5.97
C PRO A 52 -4.69 10.28 4.51
N ASN A 53 -4.57 9.17 3.77
CA ASN A 53 -4.96 9.09 2.36
C ASN A 53 -5.55 7.72 2.01
N GLN A 54 -6.54 7.26 2.77
CA GLN A 54 -7.25 6.00 2.56
C GLN A 54 -6.32 4.77 2.44
N GLY A 55 -5.30 4.72 3.30
CA GLY A 55 -4.30 3.66 3.30
C GLY A 55 -3.20 3.80 2.24
N ALA A 56 -3.27 4.82 1.38
CA ALA A 56 -2.22 5.12 0.41
C ALA A 56 -1.21 6.12 0.96
N VAL A 57 -0.04 6.18 0.34
CA VAL A 57 0.97 7.21 0.59
C VAL A 57 0.38 8.59 0.37
N ASP A 58 0.76 9.55 1.21
CA ASP A 58 0.55 10.99 0.97
C ASP A 58 1.85 11.75 1.14
N GLY A 59 1.92 12.91 0.52
CA GLY A 59 3.11 13.76 0.54
C GLY A 59 2.92 15.04 -0.24
N PHE A 60 4.01 15.78 -0.37
CA PHE A 60 4.07 16.97 -1.21
C PHE A 60 5.52 17.31 -1.58
N PRO A 61 5.75 17.94 -2.75
CA PRO A 61 7.08 18.39 -3.13
C PRO A 61 7.62 19.45 -2.17
N VAL A 62 8.90 19.34 -1.82
CA VAL A 62 9.64 20.26 -0.96
C VAL A 62 10.97 20.65 -1.59
N THR A 63 11.46 21.82 -1.26
CA THR A 63 12.81 22.26 -1.60
C THR A 63 13.65 22.23 -0.33
N ILE A 64 14.80 21.58 -0.41
CA ILE A 64 15.72 21.46 0.73
C ILE A 64 16.85 22.46 0.61
N TYR A 65 17.12 23.15 1.70
CA TYR A 65 18.30 24.00 1.89
C TYR A 65 19.10 23.48 3.08
N GLY A 66 20.37 23.28 2.91
CA GLY A 66 21.32 22.93 3.98
C GLY A 66 22.36 24.03 4.13
N ASN A 67 22.48 24.62 5.34
CA ASN A 67 23.39 25.74 5.61
C ASN A 67 23.27 26.91 4.62
N GLY A 68 22.04 27.21 4.15
CA GLY A 68 21.77 28.26 3.17
C GLY A 68 21.97 27.87 1.70
N TYR A 69 22.47 26.68 1.42
CA TYR A 69 22.71 26.19 0.06
C TYR A 69 21.55 25.28 -0.40
N TYR A 70 21.14 25.45 -1.64
CA TYR A 70 20.15 24.59 -2.29
C TYR A 70 20.65 23.16 -2.42
N GLN A 71 19.91 22.19 -1.89
CA GLN A 71 20.22 20.77 -1.89
C GLN A 71 19.33 19.94 -2.84
N GLY A 72 18.33 20.55 -3.45
CA GLY A 72 17.46 19.88 -4.42
C GLY A 72 15.99 19.92 -4.06
N ARG A 73 15.20 19.34 -4.97
CA ARG A 73 13.76 19.09 -4.78
C ARG A 73 13.55 17.63 -4.40
N TYR A 74 12.65 17.42 -3.46
CA TYR A 74 12.27 16.10 -2.94
C TYR A 74 10.78 16.05 -2.75
N THR A 75 10.24 14.85 -2.50
CA THR A 75 8.90 14.69 -1.95
C THR A 75 9.01 14.34 -0.47
N LEU A 76 8.36 15.09 0.39
CA LEU A 76 8.20 14.75 1.80
C LEU A 76 6.94 13.89 1.93
N ASN A 77 7.12 12.62 2.25
CA ASN A 77 6.04 11.63 2.31
C ASN A 77 5.86 11.08 3.72
N ILE A 78 4.64 10.60 4.00
CA ILE A 78 4.42 9.68 5.10
C ILE A 78 5.10 8.34 4.77
N PRO A 79 5.65 7.62 5.77
CA PRO A 79 6.25 6.31 5.56
C PRO A 79 5.17 5.24 5.29
N LYS A 80 5.59 4.11 4.72
CA LYS A 80 4.78 2.89 4.64
C LYS A 80 4.84 2.18 6.00
N ASP A 81 4.04 2.62 6.94
CA ASP A 81 3.95 2.03 8.29
C ASP A 81 2.52 2.17 8.84
N LYS A 82 2.34 1.85 10.11
CA LYS A 82 1.05 1.89 10.81
C LYS A 82 0.27 3.20 10.62
N TRP A 83 0.97 4.32 10.49
CA TRP A 83 0.32 5.62 10.35
C TRP A 83 -0.36 5.80 8.98
N MET A 84 0.19 5.24 7.91
CA MET A 84 -0.40 5.29 6.57
C MET A 84 -1.80 4.68 6.55
N SER A 85 -2.05 3.64 7.35
CA SER A 85 -3.28 2.86 7.36
C SER A 85 -4.03 2.87 8.70
N ASN A 86 -3.51 3.59 9.72
CA ASN A 86 -3.99 3.54 11.11
C ASN A 86 -4.01 2.13 11.73
N MET A 87 -3.17 1.23 11.24
CA MET A 87 -3.04 -0.11 11.81
C MET A 87 -2.26 -0.09 13.11
N ASP A 88 -2.51 -1.07 13.96
CA ASP A 88 -1.89 -1.24 15.27
C ASP A 88 -0.88 -2.38 15.22
N ASP A 89 0.39 -2.07 15.44
CA ASP A 89 1.51 -3.00 15.44
C ASP A 89 1.57 -3.90 16.67
N SER A 90 0.71 -3.69 17.65
CA SER A 90 0.54 -4.59 18.81
C SER A 90 -0.45 -5.73 18.54
N LEU A 91 -1.19 -5.67 17.42
CA LEU A 91 -2.22 -6.65 17.07
C LEU A 91 -1.70 -7.62 16.00
N ASP A 92 -1.71 -8.89 16.32
CA ASP A 92 -1.31 -9.98 15.40
C ASP A 92 -2.34 -10.31 14.30
N THR A 93 -3.37 -9.47 14.18
CA THR A 93 -4.38 -9.51 13.11
C THR A 93 -4.23 -8.38 12.09
N HIS A 94 -3.39 -7.39 12.41
CA HIS A 94 -3.07 -6.29 11.50
C HIS A 94 -1.76 -6.57 10.78
N CYS A 95 -1.67 -6.24 9.49
CA CYS A 95 -0.40 -6.29 8.74
C CYS A 95 -0.43 -5.35 7.55
N ILE A 96 0.73 -4.94 7.11
CA ILE A 96 0.95 -4.20 5.88
C ILE A 96 1.96 -5.01 5.06
N LEU A 97 1.48 -5.76 4.08
CA LEU A 97 2.33 -6.62 3.26
C LEU A 97 2.77 -5.88 2.01
N CYS A 98 4.08 -5.85 1.78
CA CYS A 98 4.70 -5.34 0.57
C CYS A 98 5.25 -6.50 -0.25
N GLY A 99 4.86 -6.59 -1.53
CA GLY A 99 5.45 -7.54 -2.47
C GLY A 99 6.85 -7.08 -2.87
N GLU A 100 7.84 -7.94 -2.70
CA GLU A 100 9.25 -7.64 -2.99
C GLU A 100 9.72 -8.27 -4.31
N ASN A 101 9.00 -9.26 -4.82
CA ASN A 101 9.40 -10.01 -5.99
C ASN A 101 8.43 -9.80 -7.16
N TYR A 102 8.63 -8.72 -7.90
CA TYR A 102 7.81 -8.37 -9.07
C TYR A 102 8.15 -9.16 -10.34
N VAL A 103 9.28 -9.84 -10.41
CA VAL A 103 9.72 -10.56 -11.62
C VAL A 103 9.05 -11.91 -11.74
N SER A 104 8.91 -12.65 -10.65
CA SER A 104 8.40 -14.02 -10.63
C SER A 104 7.03 -14.17 -9.98
N GLY A 105 6.39 -13.06 -9.66
CA GLY A 105 5.10 -13.04 -9.00
C GLY A 105 5.18 -13.41 -7.52
N CYS A 106 4.52 -12.61 -6.70
CA CYS A 106 4.43 -12.85 -5.26
C CYS A 106 3.41 -13.92 -4.90
N PHE A 107 2.49 -14.25 -5.80
CA PHE A 107 1.53 -15.35 -5.66
C PHE A 107 2.06 -16.59 -6.35
N ARG A 108 2.73 -17.47 -5.60
CA ARG A 108 3.23 -18.77 -6.05
C ARG A 108 3.30 -19.73 -4.86
N ALA A 109 3.31 -21.03 -5.13
CA ALA A 109 3.27 -22.07 -4.09
C ALA A 109 4.41 -21.97 -3.05
N THR A 110 5.53 -21.36 -3.41
CA THR A 110 6.72 -21.18 -2.54
C THR A 110 6.86 -19.77 -1.99
N ALA A 111 5.92 -18.87 -2.26
CA ALA A 111 5.97 -17.52 -1.73
C ALA A 111 5.90 -17.51 -0.20
N ASN A 112 6.63 -16.59 0.41
CA ASN A 112 6.73 -16.51 1.87
C ASN A 112 6.80 -15.04 2.35
N ILE A 113 6.52 -14.85 3.65
CA ILE A 113 6.65 -13.56 4.32
C ILE A 113 7.93 -13.57 5.16
N ASN A 114 9.07 -13.33 4.57
CA ASN A 114 10.35 -13.25 5.29
C ASN A 114 11.42 -12.43 4.54
N GLY A 115 10.98 -11.48 3.73
CA GLY A 115 11.86 -10.54 3.04
C GLY A 115 12.30 -10.93 1.64
N SER A 116 11.96 -12.14 1.12
CA SER A 116 12.28 -12.51 -0.26
C SER A 116 11.12 -12.27 -1.21
N ASP A 117 9.90 -12.60 -0.82
CA ASP A 117 8.70 -12.45 -1.66
C ASP A 117 7.77 -11.37 -1.11
N TRP A 118 7.60 -11.37 0.22
CA TRP A 118 6.78 -10.40 0.93
C TRP A 118 7.50 -9.93 2.19
N THR A 119 7.37 -8.64 2.50
CA THR A 119 7.74 -8.06 3.79
C THR A 119 6.51 -7.54 4.52
N ASP A 120 6.52 -7.66 5.84
CA ASP A 120 5.56 -6.98 6.70
C ASP A 120 6.15 -5.63 7.14
N GLU A 121 5.56 -4.54 6.70
CA GLU A 121 5.99 -3.17 7.02
C GLU A 121 5.49 -2.69 8.39
N LEU A 122 4.72 -3.53 9.11
CA LEU A 122 4.12 -3.18 10.39
C LEU A 122 4.88 -3.76 11.57
N HIS A 123 5.37 -5.00 11.47
CA HIS A 123 6.00 -5.71 12.57
C HIS A 123 7.48 -6.01 12.29
N ASP A 124 8.33 -5.87 13.29
CA ASP A 124 9.73 -6.31 13.22
C ASP A 124 9.85 -7.84 13.06
N THR A 125 8.89 -8.58 13.61
CA THR A 125 8.77 -10.03 13.44
C THR A 125 7.35 -10.39 13.08
N VAL A 126 7.16 -11.00 11.90
CA VAL A 126 5.84 -11.33 11.38
C VAL A 126 5.14 -12.34 12.29
N PRO A 127 3.96 -12.03 12.85
CA PRO A 127 3.17 -12.94 13.68
C PRO A 127 2.80 -14.24 12.96
N ALA A 128 2.72 -15.34 13.71
CA ALA A 128 2.39 -16.66 13.13
C ALA A 128 0.97 -16.71 12.53
N SER A 129 0.02 -15.99 13.13
CA SER A 129 -1.35 -15.82 12.65
C SER A 129 -1.38 -15.21 11.24
N ILE A 130 -0.61 -14.15 11.02
CA ILE A 130 -0.47 -13.47 9.72
C ILE A 130 0.14 -14.42 8.69
N LYS A 131 1.23 -15.11 9.02
CA LYS A 131 1.85 -16.11 8.13
C LYS A 131 0.85 -17.19 7.73
N THR A 132 0.10 -17.72 8.69
CA THR A 132 -0.91 -18.74 8.44
C THR A 132 -1.99 -18.23 7.50
N ARG A 133 -2.55 -17.05 7.78
CA ARG A 133 -3.60 -16.44 6.97
C ARG A 133 -3.12 -16.12 5.56
N TRP A 134 -1.91 -15.61 5.44
CA TRP A 134 -1.33 -15.28 4.14
C TRP A 134 -1.05 -16.52 3.30
N ASN A 135 -0.52 -17.59 3.90
CA ASN A 135 -0.33 -18.86 3.22
C ASN A 135 -1.66 -19.49 2.75
N GLN A 136 -2.73 -19.33 3.52
CA GLN A 136 -4.08 -19.71 3.08
C GLN A 136 -4.52 -18.88 1.85
N CYS A 137 -4.26 -17.59 1.85
CA CYS A 137 -4.57 -16.71 0.72
C CYS A 137 -3.77 -17.13 -0.54
N ILE A 138 -2.47 -17.36 -0.41
CA ILE A 138 -1.64 -17.85 -1.51
C ILE A 138 -2.16 -19.18 -2.03
N SER A 139 -2.46 -20.13 -1.14
CA SER A 139 -2.99 -21.44 -1.53
C SER A 139 -4.34 -21.32 -2.25
N PHE A 140 -5.20 -20.44 -1.77
CA PHE A 140 -6.48 -20.16 -2.43
C PHE A 140 -6.26 -19.62 -3.85
N VAL A 141 -5.40 -18.64 -4.05
CA VAL A 141 -5.12 -18.06 -5.37
C VAL A 141 -4.50 -19.09 -6.32
N MET A 142 -3.61 -19.96 -5.82
CA MET A 142 -2.85 -20.88 -6.66
C MET A 142 -3.57 -22.18 -6.99
N ASN A 143 -4.49 -22.64 -6.15
CA ASN A 143 -5.01 -24.00 -6.21
C ASN A 143 -6.54 -24.09 -6.40
N SER A 144 -7.28 -22.98 -6.28
CA SER A 144 -8.73 -22.99 -6.48
C SER A 144 -9.10 -23.24 -7.94
N SER A 145 -10.20 -23.95 -8.17
CA SER A 145 -10.86 -23.94 -9.48
C SER A 145 -11.47 -22.56 -9.77
N ASP A 146 -11.80 -22.29 -11.02
CA ASP A 146 -12.43 -21.04 -11.43
C ASP A 146 -13.75 -20.78 -10.68
N GLU A 147 -14.55 -21.81 -10.47
CA GLU A 147 -15.81 -21.74 -9.76
C GLU A 147 -15.58 -21.41 -8.26
N GLU A 148 -14.64 -22.11 -7.64
CA GLU A 148 -14.28 -21.91 -6.24
C GLU A 148 -13.68 -20.52 -6.01
N PHE A 149 -12.80 -20.07 -6.91
CA PHE A 149 -12.20 -18.75 -6.85
C PHE A 149 -13.26 -17.66 -6.92
N LYS A 150 -14.17 -17.71 -7.89
CA LYS A 150 -15.26 -16.75 -8.03
C LYS A 150 -16.20 -16.71 -6.82
N ALA A 151 -16.53 -17.90 -6.27
CA ALA A 151 -17.43 -17.99 -5.14
C ALA A 151 -16.83 -17.44 -3.84
N ASN A 152 -15.51 -17.57 -3.66
CA ASN A 152 -14.85 -17.30 -2.36
C ASN A 152 -13.87 -16.11 -2.38
N LEU A 153 -13.70 -15.43 -3.51
CA LEU A 153 -12.77 -14.30 -3.64
C LEU A 153 -12.95 -13.24 -2.54
N HIS A 154 -14.19 -12.93 -2.22
CA HIS A 154 -14.56 -11.93 -1.20
C HIS A 154 -14.16 -12.31 0.24
N ASN A 155 -13.81 -13.56 0.50
CA ASN A 155 -13.30 -14.00 1.81
C ASN A 155 -11.82 -13.65 2.03
N TYR A 156 -11.10 -13.34 0.94
CA TYR A 156 -9.68 -13.06 0.94
C TYR A 156 -9.34 -11.64 0.51
N PHE A 157 -10.18 -11.05 -0.34
CA PHE A 157 -9.91 -9.75 -0.96
C PHE A 157 -11.12 -8.82 -0.88
N ASP A 158 -10.85 -7.54 -0.75
CA ASP A 158 -11.79 -6.48 -1.08
C ASP A 158 -11.85 -6.38 -2.62
N VAL A 159 -12.91 -6.92 -3.20
CA VAL A 159 -13.07 -7.04 -4.65
C VAL A 159 -13.14 -5.67 -5.32
N ASP A 160 -13.79 -4.69 -4.68
CA ASP A 160 -13.85 -3.31 -5.19
C ASP A 160 -12.45 -2.71 -5.28
N SER A 161 -11.60 -2.95 -4.27
CA SER A 161 -10.20 -2.50 -4.30
C SER A 161 -9.39 -3.15 -5.42
N LEU A 162 -9.60 -4.44 -5.70
CA LEU A 162 -8.92 -5.11 -6.81
C LEU A 162 -9.32 -4.54 -8.17
N ILE A 163 -10.63 -4.31 -8.37
CA ILE A 163 -11.15 -3.74 -9.61
C ILE A 163 -10.61 -2.30 -9.80
N ASP A 164 -10.72 -1.47 -8.77
CA ASP A 164 -10.22 -0.10 -8.83
C ASP A 164 -8.71 -0.05 -9.09
N TYR A 165 -7.93 -0.96 -8.45
CA TYR A 165 -6.50 -1.03 -8.67
C TYR A 165 -6.16 -1.38 -10.12
N LEU A 166 -6.85 -2.38 -10.70
CA LEU A 166 -6.67 -2.77 -12.09
C LEU A 166 -7.02 -1.62 -13.05
N LEU A 167 -8.17 -1.01 -12.87
CA LEU A 167 -8.62 0.11 -13.73
C LEU A 167 -7.68 1.31 -13.58
N TYR A 168 -7.29 1.65 -12.36
CA TYR A 168 -6.38 2.74 -12.11
C TYR A 168 -4.99 2.49 -12.70
N GLY A 169 -4.47 1.26 -12.61
CA GLY A 169 -3.21 0.87 -13.23
C GLY A 169 -3.23 1.02 -14.76
N ILE A 170 -4.33 0.61 -15.40
CA ILE A 170 -4.52 0.77 -16.85
C ILE A 170 -4.58 2.26 -17.23
N GLU A 171 -5.41 3.05 -16.55
CA GLU A 171 -5.61 4.48 -16.86
C GLU A 171 -4.35 5.32 -16.59
N SER A 172 -3.60 4.99 -15.55
CA SER A 172 -2.36 5.69 -15.20
C SER A 172 -1.13 5.24 -16.00
N CYS A 173 -1.26 4.24 -16.89
CA CYS A 173 -0.15 3.58 -17.58
C CYS A 173 0.93 3.10 -16.60
N GLY A 174 0.52 2.57 -15.46
CA GLY A 174 1.41 2.09 -14.40
C GLY A 174 2.11 0.78 -14.79
N LEU A 175 3.16 0.86 -15.61
CA LEU A 175 3.89 -0.31 -16.14
C LEU A 175 4.43 -1.23 -15.05
N ASP A 176 4.74 -0.69 -13.87
CA ASP A 176 5.26 -1.44 -12.72
C ASP A 176 4.16 -1.84 -11.73
N ALA A 177 2.88 -1.69 -12.10
CA ALA A 177 1.76 -1.97 -11.21
C ALA A 177 1.19 -3.39 -11.35
N PHE A 178 1.64 -4.17 -12.34
CA PHE A 178 1.15 -5.51 -12.67
C PHE A 178 2.28 -6.53 -12.78
#